data_48298664ec7d4adae573bd0e62f5efc3
#
_entry.id   48298664ec7d4adae573bd0e62f5efc3
#
_cell.length_a   1.000
_cell.length_b   1.000
_cell.length_c   1.000
_cell.angle_alpha   90.00
_cell.angle_beta   90.00
_cell.angle_gamma   90.00
#
_symmetry.space_group_name_H-M   'P 1'
#
loop_
_entity.id
_entity.type
_entity.pdbx_description
1 polymer ?
#
loop_
_entity_poly.entity_id
_entity_poly.type
_entity_poly.pdbx_seq_one_letter_code
_entity_poly.pdbx_strand_id
1 'polypeptide(L)'
;MPAQDNSIPPLLLVGCGRMGGALLSGWDAEGLSPSVIIDPAAGGSKFGGHVQVTEAAAVPTGSRFAAVILAIKPQLADQAMTAIAPLIGDAVVLSIMAGRTLAGLRMALPAAAGLVRAMPNTPAAIGKGISVAVAEHGVSKLQRDLCDRLLRAAGSVAWVEDEALLDPVTAVSGSGPAYVFLLAELLEEAGREQGLPAPLARQLARETITGAGALLAAADEDAADLRRAVTSPGGTTQAALSVLMADDAWPRAVQQAIREATARSRALAT
;
A
#
# COMPACT_ATOMS: atom_id res chain seq x y z
N MET A 1 -9.82 8.29 -35.90
CA MET A 1 -9.38 8.98 -34.68
C MET A 1 -8.01 8.42 -34.33
N PRO A 2 -6.97 9.21 -34.06
CA PRO A 2 -5.72 8.66 -33.56
C PRO A 2 -6.03 7.93 -32.25
N ALA A 3 -5.45 6.73 -32.08
CA ALA A 3 -5.51 6.01 -30.82
C ALA A 3 -5.02 6.97 -29.73
N GLN A 4 -5.84 7.20 -28.70
CA GLN A 4 -5.38 7.93 -27.54
C GLN A 4 -4.20 7.13 -26.98
N ASP A 5 -3.04 7.76 -26.92
CA ASP A 5 -1.86 7.21 -26.27
C ASP A 5 -2.23 7.00 -24.79
N ASN A 6 -2.55 5.74 -24.46
CA ASN A 6 -2.99 5.35 -23.12
C ASN A 6 -1.78 5.03 -22.22
N SER A 7 -0.57 5.43 -22.61
CA SER A 7 0.64 5.25 -21.81
C SER A 7 0.58 6.10 -20.54
N ILE A 8 1.26 5.63 -19.48
CA ILE A 8 1.52 6.44 -18.30
C ILE A 8 2.60 7.46 -18.65
N PRO A 9 2.40 8.76 -18.41
CA PRO A 9 3.39 9.79 -18.71
C PRO A 9 4.68 9.62 -17.90
N PRO A 10 5.78 10.31 -18.26
CA PRO A 10 7.04 10.24 -17.53
C PRO A 10 6.87 10.63 -16.06
N LEU A 11 7.49 9.85 -15.16
CA LEU A 11 7.44 9.98 -13.71
C LEU A 11 8.85 10.17 -13.12
N LEU A 12 8.91 10.78 -11.93
CA LEU A 12 10.07 10.72 -11.06
C LEU A 12 9.71 9.84 -9.85
N LEU A 13 10.32 8.67 -9.76
CA LEU A 13 10.20 7.80 -8.59
C LEU A 13 11.38 8.02 -7.64
N VAL A 14 11.10 8.42 -6.41
CA VAL A 14 12.09 8.62 -5.35
C VAL A 14 11.98 7.48 -4.34
N GLY A 15 12.92 6.55 -4.40
CA GLY A 15 12.93 5.29 -3.66
C GLY A 15 12.30 4.13 -4.43
N CYS A 16 13.11 3.13 -4.73
CA CYS A 16 12.70 1.90 -5.43
C CYS A 16 12.84 0.66 -4.53
N GLY A 17 12.48 0.81 -3.24
CA GLY A 17 12.39 -0.29 -2.29
C GLY A 17 11.20 -1.21 -2.60
N ARG A 18 10.77 -2.00 -1.60
CA ARG A 18 9.67 -2.98 -1.79
C ARG A 18 8.41 -2.35 -2.39
N MET A 19 7.96 -1.21 -1.86
CA MET A 19 6.71 -0.59 -2.30
C MET A 19 6.90 0.20 -3.61
N GLY A 20 7.96 1.03 -3.71
CA GLY A 20 8.27 1.76 -4.94
C GLY A 20 8.51 0.82 -6.12
N GLY A 21 9.23 -0.29 -5.92
CA GLY A 21 9.45 -1.31 -6.94
C GLY A 21 8.18 -2.07 -7.34
N ALA A 22 7.26 -2.33 -6.39
CA ALA A 22 5.97 -2.94 -6.70
C ALA A 22 5.11 -2.03 -7.60
N LEU A 23 5.01 -0.75 -7.25
CA LEU A 23 4.33 0.25 -8.07
C LEU A 23 4.95 0.38 -9.46
N LEU A 24 6.28 0.50 -9.53
CA LEU A 24 7.00 0.62 -10.80
C LEU A 24 6.74 -0.59 -11.71
N SER A 25 6.76 -1.80 -11.17
CA SER A 25 6.45 -3.02 -11.94
C SER A 25 5.02 -2.99 -12.50
N GLY A 26 4.06 -2.47 -11.73
CA GLY A 26 2.69 -2.30 -12.20
C GLY A 26 2.58 -1.25 -13.30
N TRP A 27 3.28 -0.11 -13.16
CA TRP A 27 3.30 0.94 -14.19
C TRP A 27 3.96 0.48 -15.48
N ASP A 28 5.05 -0.30 -15.40
CA ASP A 28 5.70 -0.88 -16.57
C ASP A 28 4.76 -1.80 -17.35
N ALA A 29 3.99 -2.60 -16.63
CA ALA A 29 2.98 -3.47 -17.25
C ALA A 29 1.84 -2.69 -17.93
N GLU A 30 1.56 -1.45 -17.48
CA GLU A 30 0.58 -0.52 -18.07
C GLU A 30 1.18 0.45 -19.11
N GLY A 31 2.44 0.29 -19.49
CA GLY A 31 3.09 1.08 -20.52
C GLY A 31 3.60 2.43 -20.00
N LEU A 32 4.34 2.43 -18.88
CA LEU A 32 5.02 3.62 -18.36
C LEU A 32 6.02 4.17 -19.40
N SER A 33 5.89 5.45 -19.71
CA SER A 33 6.87 6.18 -20.54
C SER A 33 8.24 6.23 -19.86
N PRO A 34 9.35 6.39 -20.59
CA PRO A 34 10.68 6.53 -20.04
C PRO A 34 10.71 7.54 -18.87
N SER A 35 11.07 7.07 -17.71
CA SER A 35 10.97 7.77 -16.43
C SER A 35 12.32 7.81 -15.71
N VAL A 36 12.42 8.52 -14.60
CA VAL A 36 13.63 8.59 -13.78
C VAL A 36 13.36 7.98 -12.43
N ILE A 37 14.30 7.18 -11.94
CA ILE A 37 14.27 6.52 -10.65
C ILE A 37 15.47 6.99 -9.84
N ILE A 38 15.25 7.59 -8.68
CA ILE A 38 16.29 7.94 -7.72
C ILE A 38 16.28 6.90 -6.60
N ASP A 39 17.33 6.09 -6.52
CA ASP A 39 17.51 5.14 -5.43
C ASP A 39 19.00 4.95 -5.13
N PRO A 40 19.48 5.19 -3.90
CA PRO A 40 20.89 4.99 -3.55
C PRO A 40 21.40 3.56 -3.77
N ALA A 41 20.50 2.57 -3.77
CA ALA A 41 20.82 1.18 -4.06
C ALA A 41 20.70 0.83 -5.57
N ALA A 42 20.48 1.81 -6.44
CA ALA A 42 20.39 1.61 -7.89
C ALA A 42 21.74 1.14 -8.45
N GLY A 43 21.91 -0.15 -8.51
CA GLY A 43 23.13 -0.82 -8.96
C GLY A 43 22.85 -2.09 -9.77
N GLY A 44 22.00 -1.96 -10.82
CA GLY A 44 21.71 -3.09 -11.70
C GLY A 44 20.29 -3.02 -12.25
N SER A 45 20.16 -2.95 -13.57
CA SER A 45 18.90 -2.71 -14.29
C SER A 45 17.85 -3.81 -14.07
N LYS A 46 17.07 -3.67 -13.00
CA LYS A 46 15.82 -4.44 -12.88
C LYS A 46 14.70 -3.87 -13.75
N PHE A 47 14.81 -2.60 -14.14
CA PHE A 47 13.77 -1.85 -14.83
C PHE A 47 14.38 -1.23 -16.09
N GLY A 48 14.41 -2.03 -17.18
CA GLY A 48 14.88 -1.57 -18.50
C GLY A 48 13.96 -0.48 -19.04
N GLY A 49 14.56 0.53 -19.71
CA GLY A 49 13.81 1.63 -20.32
C GLY A 49 13.73 2.91 -19.46
N HIS A 50 14.16 2.87 -18.18
CA HIS A 50 14.18 4.02 -17.29
C HIS A 50 15.62 4.45 -16.93
N VAL A 51 15.79 5.75 -16.69
CA VAL A 51 17.05 6.30 -16.17
C VAL A 51 17.10 6.05 -14.66
N GLN A 52 18.13 5.35 -14.20
CA GLN A 52 18.34 5.07 -12.78
C GLN A 52 19.54 5.87 -12.29
N VAL A 53 19.35 6.63 -11.22
CA VAL A 53 20.37 7.48 -10.61
C VAL A 53 20.39 7.27 -9.10
N THR A 54 21.53 7.53 -8.47
CA THR A 54 21.70 7.38 -7.01
C THR A 54 21.31 8.63 -6.21
N GLU A 55 21.26 9.79 -6.89
CA GLU A 55 20.97 11.09 -6.26
C GLU A 55 20.27 12.05 -7.22
N ALA A 56 19.61 13.07 -6.67
CA ALA A 56 18.82 14.03 -7.44
C ALA A 56 19.68 14.85 -8.42
N ALA A 57 20.95 15.15 -8.07
CA ALA A 57 21.86 15.92 -8.91
C ALA A 57 22.23 15.20 -10.23
N ALA A 58 22.06 13.86 -10.28
CA ALA A 58 22.33 13.05 -11.46
C ALA A 58 21.12 12.92 -12.40
N VAL A 59 19.97 13.51 -12.05
CA VAL A 59 18.80 13.55 -12.95
C VAL A 59 19.12 14.36 -14.20
N PRO A 60 18.84 13.83 -15.42
CA PRO A 60 19.16 14.55 -16.66
C PRO A 60 18.53 15.95 -16.70
N THR A 61 19.33 16.92 -17.09
CA THR A 61 18.88 18.32 -17.21
C THR A 61 17.73 18.44 -18.22
N GLY A 62 16.70 19.21 -17.87
CA GLY A 62 15.52 19.39 -18.72
C GLY A 62 14.47 18.28 -18.61
N SER A 63 14.67 17.27 -17.77
CA SER A 63 13.63 16.27 -17.47
C SER A 63 12.35 16.95 -16.98
N ARG A 64 11.19 16.46 -17.46
CA ARG A 64 9.87 16.89 -17.01
C ARG A 64 9.07 15.69 -16.63
N PHE A 65 8.32 15.80 -15.54
CA PHE A 65 7.54 14.72 -14.97
C PHE A 65 6.08 15.14 -14.79
N ALA A 66 5.16 14.21 -15.04
CA ALA A 66 3.75 14.44 -14.76
C ALA A 66 3.43 14.21 -13.26
N ALA A 67 4.17 13.30 -12.62
CA ALA A 67 4.10 13.09 -11.18
C ALA A 67 5.47 12.78 -10.60
N VAL A 68 5.65 13.15 -9.32
CA VAL A 68 6.79 12.78 -8.48
C VAL A 68 6.27 11.87 -7.37
N ILE A 69 6.79 10.65 -7.29
CA ILE A 69 6.34 9.66 -6.31
C ILE A 69 7.40 9.53 -5.20
N LEU A 70 6.98 9.80 -3.95
CA LEU A 70 7.81 9.68 -2.76
C LEU A 70 7.58 8.32 -2.10
N ALA A 71 8.48 7.36 -2.36
CA ALA A 71 8.42 5.98 -1.89
C ALA A 71 9.62 5.62 -0.98
N ILE A 72 10.13 6.59 -0.24
CA ILE A 72 11.27 6.46 0.67
C ILE A 72 10.82 6.25 2.11
N LYS A 73 11.77 5.83 2.96
CA LYS A 73 11.53 5.75 4.40
C LYS A 73 11.35 7.16 4.99
N PRO A 74 10.42 7.37 5.93
CA PRO A 74 10.14 8.70 6.52
C PRO A 74 11.38 9.42 7.08
N GLN A 75 12.35 8.66 7.59
CA GLN A 75 13.58 9.19 8.16
C GLN A 75 14.50 9.89 7.13
N LEU A 76 14.35 9.56 5.85
CA LEU A 76 15.12 10.13 4.74
C LEU A 76 14.36 11.25 4.02
N ALA A 77 13.11 11.52 4.43
CA ALA A 77 12.19 12.38 3.70
C ALA A 77 12.70 13.81 3.54
N ASP A 78 13.15 14.45 4.62
CA ASP A 78 13.52 15.86 4.60
C ASP A 78 14.70 16.13 3.67
N GLN A 79 15.74 15.29 3.74
CA GLN A 79 16.89 15.39 2.85
C GLN A 79 16.49 15.15 1.38
N ALA A 80 15.70 14.12 1.13
CA ALA A 80 15.29 13.78 -0.23
C ALA A 80 14.37 14.85 -0.83
N MET A 81 13.40 15.36 -0.07
CA MET A 81 12.48 16.41 -0.53
C MET A 81 13.24 17.70 -0.87
N THR A 82 14.21 18.10 -0.03
CA THR A 82 15.08 19.25 -0.33
C THR A 82 15.83 19.05 -1.64
N ALA A 83 16.39 17.87 -1.86
CA ALA A 83 17.19 17.59 -3.07
C ALA A 83 16.34 17.57 -4.35
N ILE A 84 15.08 17.07 -4.29
CA ILE A 84 14.21 16.97 -5.46
C ILE A 84 13.35 18.20 -5.71
N ALA A 85 13.24 19.12 -4.76
CA ALA A 85 12.39 20.32 -4.89
C ALA A 85 12.58 21.07 -6.22
N PRO A 86 13.81 21.27 -6.75
CA PRO A 86 14.02 21.93 -8.04
C PRO A 86 13.53 21.10 -9.27
N LEU A 87 13.28 19.79 -9.07
CA LEU A 87 12.90 18.88 -10.16
C LEU A 87 11.38 18.73 -10.30
N ILE A 88 10.59 19.17 -9.32
CA ILE A 88 9.14 18.93 -9.25
C ILE A 88 8.41 19.68 -10.40
N GLY A 89 8.74 20.94 -10.63
CA GLY A 89 8.04 21.76 -11.64
C GLY A 89 6.53 21.77 -11.41
N ASP A 90 5.77 21.49 -12.47
CA ASP A 90 4.29 21.43 -12.44
C ASP A 90 3.74 20.03 -12.08
N ALA A 91 4.62 19.08 -11.71
CA ALA A 91 4.20 17.72 -11.39
C ALA A 91 3.37 17.68 -10.09
N VAL A 92 2.37 16.77 -10.05
CA VAL A 92 1.74 16.40 -8.79
C VAL A 92 2.70 15.54 -7.96
N VAL A 93 2.74 15.77 -6.66
CA VAL A 93 3.53 14.93 -5.75
C VAL A 93 2.62 13.91 -5.09
N LEU A 94 2.89 12.63 -5.30
CA LEU A 94 2.23 11.50 -4.66
C LEU A 94 3.15 10.91 -3.60
N SER A 95 2.82 11.11 -2.33
CA SER A 95 3.56 10.52 -1.22
C SER A 95 2.88 9.23 -0.73
N ILE A 96 3.66 8.15 -0.67
CA ILE A 96 3.25 6.90 -0.02
C ILE A 96 4.02 6.66 1.29
N MET A 97 4.63 7.70 1.83
CA MET A 97 5.38 7.64 3.08
C MET A 97 4.44 7.57 4.29
N ALA A 98 4.66 6.59 5.17
CA ALA A 98 3.96 6.56 6.45
C ALA A 98 4.37 7.75 7.34
N GLY A 99 3.43 8.31 8.10
CA GLY A 99 3.68 9.35 9.08
C GLY A 99 3.95 10.76 8.53
N ARG A 100 4.05 10.98 7.22
CA ARG A 100 4.21 12.33 6.65
C ARG A 100 2.85 12.90 6.23
N THR A 101 2.46 14.00 6.86
CA THR A 101 1.17 14.66 6.61
C THR A 101 1.22 15.57 5.38
N LEU A 102 0.06 15.89 4.80
CA LEU A 102 -0.04 16.88 3.71
C LEU A 102 0.54 18.24 4.15
N ALA A 103 0.28 18.66 5.39
CA ALA A 103 0.86 19.89 5.94
C ALA A 103 2.39 19.82 6.01
N GLY A 104 2.96 18.70 6.49
CA GLY A 104 4.40 18.46 6.51
C GLY A 104 5.01 18.43 5.10
N LEU A 105 4.34 17.78 4.15
CA LEU A 105 4.74 17.77 2.75
C LEU A 105 4.71 19.19 2.14
N ARG A 106 3.67 19.97 2.41
CA ARG A 106 3.56 21.35 1.92
C ARG A 106 4.64 22.27 2.47
N MET A 107 5.01 22.12 3.75
CA MET A 107 6.13 22.87 4.34
C MET A 107 7.46 22.52 3.66
N ALA A 108 7.69 21.24 3.36
CA ALA A 108 8.92 20.79 2.72
C ALA A 108 8.97 21.11 1.21
N LEU A 109 7.82 21.13 0.54
CA LEU A 109 7.66 21.32 -0.91
C LEU A 109 6.67 22.47 -1.21
N PRO A 110 6.96 23.71 -0.82
CA PRO A 110 6.01 24.84 -0.92
C PRO A 110 5.60 25.17 -2.34
N ALA A 111 6.44 24.87 -3.33
CA ALA A 111 6.19 25.13 -4.75
C ALA A 111 5.50 23.98 -5.49
N ALA A 112 5.18 22.83 -4.84
CA ALA A 112 4.52 21.73 -5.49
C ALA A 112 3.12 22.14 -6.00
N ALA A 113 2.80 21.80 -7.24
CA ALA A 113 1.54 22.16 -7.90
C ALA A 113 0.32 21.45 -7.28
N GLY A 114 0.51 20.33 -6.61
CA GLY A 114 -0.51 19.59 -5.89
C GLY A 114 0.12 18.47 -5.08
N LEU A 115 -0.46 18.16 -3.93
CA LEU A 115 -0.01 17.11 -3.02
C LEU A 115 -1.10 16.07 -2.85
N VAL A 116 -0.73 14.81 -3.00
CA VAL A 116 -1.57 13.65 -2.71
C VAL A 116 -0.81 12.75 -1.75
N ARG A 117 -1.46 12.35 -0.68
CA ARG A 117 -0.94 11.35 0.25
C ARG A 117 -1.71 10.06 0.09
N ALA A 118 -1.03 8.92 0.03
CA ALA A 118 -1.65 7.61 -0.02
C ALA A 118 -0.99 6.63 0.95
N MET A 119 -1.78 5.68 1.41
CA MET A 119 -1.32 4.58 2.26
C MET A 119 -1.62 3.25 1.54
N PRO A 120 -0.65 2.70 0.81
CA PRO A 120 -0.73 1.35 0.25
C PRO A 120 -0.44 0.29 1.31
N ASN A 121 -0.62 -0.98 0.92
CA ASN A 121 -0.19 -2.12 1.74
C ASN A 121 0.64 -3.14 0.95
N THR A 122 1.29 -4.07 1.66
CA THR A 122 2.28 -4.98 1.07
C THR A 122 1.77 -5.94 -0.01
N PRO A 123 0.48 -6.37 -0.06
CA PRO A 123 -0.03 -7.15 -1.19
C PRO A 123 0.04 -6.44 -2.55
N ALA A 124 0.32 -5.14 -2.58
CA ALA A 124 0.66 -4.38 -3.78
C ALA A 124 1.75 -5.06 -4.64
N ALA A 125 2.69 -5.77 -4.00
CA ALA A 125 3.76 -6.50 -4.68
C ALA A 125 3.27 -7.58 -5.66
N ILE A 126 2.02 -7.99 -5.55
CA ILE A 126 1.36 -8.98 -6.43
C ILE A 126 0.07 -8.41 -7.06
N GLY A 127 -0.09 -7.10 -7.12
CA GLY A 127 -1.28 -6.44 -7.67
C GLY A 127 -2.57 -6.66 -6.86
N LYS A 128 -2.47 -7.09 -5.60
CA LYS A 128 -3.59 -7.37 -4.69
C LYS A 128 -3.63 -6.41 -3.50
N GLY A 129 -2.98 -5.26 -3.63
CA GLY A 129 -2.98 -4.22 -2.61
C GLY A 129 -4.29 -3.45 -2.55
N ILE A 130 -4.41 -2.65 -1.48
CA ILE A 130 -5.34 -1.54 -1.41
C ILE A 130 -4.56 -0.30 -1.01
N SER A 131 -4.83 0.81 -1.70
CA SER A 131 -4.31 2.12 -1.36
C SER A 131 -5.45 3.04 -0.99
N VAL A 132 -5.35 3.73 0.13
CA VAL A 132 -6.29 4.82 0.46
C VAL A 132 -5.56 6.14 0.29
N ALA A 133 -6.15 7.07 -0.48
CA ALA A 133 -5.55 8.33 -0.84
C ALA A 133 -6.39 9.53 -0.38
N VAL A 134 -5.72 10.63 -0.09
CA VAL A 134 -6.29 11.94 0.17
C VAL A 134 -5.53 12.98 -0.64
N ALA A 135 -6.24 13.94 -1.22
CA ALA A 135 -5.65 15.04 -1.96
C ALA A 135 -5.72 16.32 -1.13
N GLU A 136 -4.68 17.15 -1.22
CA GLU A 136 -4.74 18.52 -0.74
C GLU A 136 -5.80 19.32 -1.51
N HIS A 137 -6.39 20.32 -0.86
CA HIS A 137 -7.31 21.22 -1.54
C HIS A 137 -6.63 21.93 -2.71
N GLY A 138 -7.28 21.94 -3.88
CA GLY A 138 -6.74 22.56 -5.10
C GLY A 138 -6.04 21.59 -6.06
N VAL A 139 -5.85 20.32 -5.70
CA VAL A 139 -5.42 19.27 -6.63
C VAL A 139 -6.48 19.14 -7.74
N SER A 140 -6.05 19.32 -8.98
CA SER A 140 -6.96 19.24 -10.13
C SER A 140 -7.47 17.81 -10.38
N LYS A 141 -8.60 17.71 -11.07
CA LYS A 141 -9.14 16.40 -11.48
C LYS A 141 -8.12 15.57 -12.26
N LEU A 142 -7.36 16.19 -13.17
CA LEU A 142 -6.33 15.48 -13.96
C LEU A 142 -5.21 14.93 -13.09
N GLN A 143 -4.76 15.69 -12.09
CA GLN A 143 -3.75 15.23 -11.14
C GLN A 143 -4.27 14.09 -10.26
N ARG A 144 -5.52 14.20 -9.79
CA ARG A 144 -6.18 13.15 -9.01
C ARG A 144 -6.36 11.87 -9.83
N ASP A 145 -6.84 11.98 -11.08
CA ASP A 145 -7.02 10.84 -12.00
C ASP A 145 -5.67 10.15 -12.30
N LEU A 146 -4.60 10.93 -12.48
CA LEU A 146 -3.25 10.36 -12.65
C LEU A 146 -2.82 9.60 -11.40
N CYS A 147 -2.95 10.18 -10.21
CA CYS A 147 -2.60 9.51 -8.96
C CYS A 147 -3.45 8.25 -8.74
N ASP A 148 -4.75 8.28 -9.05
CA ASP A 148 -5.64 7.11 -8.98
C ASP A 148 -5.13 6.00 -9.88
N ARG A 149 -4.81 6.31 -11.14
CA ARG A 149 -4.26 5.34 -12.09
C ARG A 149 -2.94 4.76 -11.60
N LEU A 150 -2.02 5.59 -11.09
CA LEU A 150 -0.74 5.13 -10.56
C LEU A 150 -0.90 4.17 -9.38
N LEU A 151 -1.85 4.42 -8.50
CA LEU A 151 -2.12 3.55 -7.36
C LEU A 151 -2.82 2.26 -7.77
N ARG A 152 -3.73 2.30 -8.78
CA ARG A 152 -4.45 1.11 -9.30
C ARG A 152 -3.55 0.07 -9.93
N ALA A 153 -2.40 0.44 -10.43
CA ALA A 153 -1.41 -0.50 -10.95
C ALA A 153 -0.95 -1.54 -9.90
N ALA A 154 -1.16 -1.26 -8.61
CA ALA A 154 -0.81 -2.16 -7.51
C ALA A 154 -2.03 -2.75 -6.76
N GLY A 155 -3.25 -2.48 -7.21
CA GLY A 155 -4.49 -3.00 -6.62
C GLY A 155 -5.63 -2.01 -6.54
N SER A 156 -6.53 -2.18 -5.56
CA SER A 156 -7.69 -1.32 -5.37
C SER A 156 -7.32 0.06 -4.81
N VAL A 157 -8.11 1.08 -5.12
CA VAL A 157 -7.93 2.44 -4.61
C VAL A 157 -9.23 2.97 -4.03
N ALA A 158 -9.13 3.57 -2.86
CA ALA A 158 -10.20 4.35 -2.26
C ALA A 158 -9.71 5.78 -1.97
N TRP A 159 -10.61 6.75 -2.03
CA TRP A 159 -10.29 8.14 -1.71
C TRP A 159 -11.09 8.59 -0.49
N VAL A 160 -10.43 9.37 0.36
CA VAL A 160 -11.04 10.03 1.52
C VAL A 160 -10.83 11.53 1.41
N GLU A 161 -11.70 12.30 2.05
CA GLU A 161 -11.60 13.77 2.08
C GLU A 161 -10.89 14.26 3.36
N ASP A 162 -10.94 13.47 4.43
CA ASP A 162 -10.27 13.78 5.70
C ASP A 162 -8.98 12.97 5.84
N GLU A 163 -7.84 13.67 5.90
CA GLU A 163 -6.52 13.06 6.08
C GLU A 163 -6.41 12.26 7.39
N ALA A 164 -7.14 12.63 8.44
CA ALA A 164 -7.12 11.93 9.72
C ALA A 164 -7.59 10.47 9.62
N LEU A 165 -8.35 10.12 8.56
CA LEU A 165 -8.76 8.75 8.27
C LEU A 165 -7.59 7.86 7.84
N LEU A 166 -6.45 8.40 7.40
CA LEU A 166 -5.29 7.60 7.03
C LEU A 166 -4.63 6.89 8.22
N ASP A 167 -4.85 7.37 9.46
CA ASP A 167 -4.34 6.68 10.64
C ASP A 167 -5.08 5.36 10.91
N PRO A 168 -6.42 5.30 11.02
CA PRO A 168 -7.14 4.04 11.11
C PRO A 168 -6.97 3.18 9.85
N VAL A 169 -6.84 3.76 8.66
CA VAL A 169 -6.49 3.03 7.42
C VAL A 169 -5.15 2.33 7.58
N THR A 170 -4.14 3.00 8.11
CA THR A 170 -2.82 2.38 8.39
C THR A 170 -2.96 1.20 9.33
N ALA A 171 -3.76 1.33 10.39
CA ALA A 171 -3.99 0.25 11.35
C ALA A 171 -4.71 -0.95 10.71
N VAL A 172 -5.75 -0.69 9.89
CA VAL A 172 -6.58 -1.77 9.30
C VAL A 172 -5.91 -2.42 8.10
N SER A 173 -5.42 -1.63 7.14
CA SER A 173 -4.91 -2.16 5.86
C SER A 173 -3.39 -2.13 5.74
N GLY A 174 -2.73 -1.09 6.23
CA GLY A 174 -1.27 -0.99 6.20
C GLY A 174 -0.60 -2.08 7.06
N SER A 175 -1.08 -2.24 8.29
CA SER A 175 -0.63 -3.26 9.25
C SER A 175 -1.34 -4.61 9.07
N GLY A 176 -2.53 -4.62 8.48
CA GLY A 176 -3.43 -5.78 8.33
C GLY A 176 -2.77 -7.04 7.77
N PRO A 177 -1.89 -6.98 6.74
CA PRO A 177 -1.20 -8.16 6.26
C PRO A 177 -0.42 -8.92 7.35
N ALA A 178 0.17 -8.20 8.33
CA ALA A 178 0.87 -8.85 9.45
C ALA A 178 -0.09 -9.63 10.35
N TYR A 179 -1.32 -9.18 10.51
CA TYR A 179 -2.34 -9.90 11.31
C TYR A 179 -2.76 -11.21 10.63
N VAL A 180 -2.88 -11.18 9.31
CA VAL A 180 -3.18 -12.37 8.49
C VAL A 180 -2.01 -13.37 8.53
N PHE A 181 -0.77 -12.88 8.47
CA PHE A 181 0.41 -13.74 8.59
C PHE A 181 0.51 -14.37 9.98
N LEU A 182 0.22 -13.60 11.04
CA LEU A 182 0.14 -14.15 12.41
C LEU A 182 -0.94 -15.23 12.51
N LEU A 183 -2.12 -15.01 11.91
CA LEU A 183 -3.16 -16.04 11.89
C LEU A 183 -2.67 -17.33 11.21
N ALA A 184 -1.94 -17.23 10.10
CA ALA A 184 -1.35 -18.40 9.43
C ALA A 184 -0.35 -19.13 10.34
N GLU A 185 0.49 -18.40 11.07
CA GLU A 185 1.43 -18.96 12.05
C GLU A 185 0.68 -19.72 13.17
N LEU A 186 -0.32 -19.10 13.76
CA LEU A 186 -1.12 -19.71 14.84
C LEU A 186 -1.90 -20.96 14.39
N LEU A 187 -2.44 -20.96 13.16
CA LEU A 187 -3.10 -22.13 12.58
C LEU A 187 -2.11 -23.28 12.34
N GLU A 188 -0.91 -22.99 11.85
CA GLU A 188 0.15 -23.99 11.67
C GLU A 188 0.54 -24.61 13.02
N GLU A 189 0.78 -23.77 14.04
CA GLU A 189 1.18 -24.20 15.38
C GLU A 189 0.10 -25.08 16.02
N ALA A 190 -1.15 -24.59 16.06
CA ALA A 190 -2.28 -25.34 16.60
C ALA A 190 -2.50 -26.68 15.87
N GLY A 191 -2.33 -26.70 14.55
CA GLY A 191 -2.42 -27.95 13.76
C GLY A 191 -1.35 -28.96 14.19
N ARG A 192 -0.13 -28.52 14.45
CA ARG A 192 0.96 -29.37 14.93
C ARG A 192 0.67 -29.92 16.35
N GLU A 193 0.13 -29.09 17.24
CA GLU A 193 -0.28 -29.52 18.56
C GLU A 193 -1.39 -30.60 18.53
N GLN A 194 -2.23 -30.59 17.50
CA GLN A 194 -3.24 -31.63 17.26
C GLN A 194 -2.68 -32.86 16.51
N GLY A 195 -1.37 -32.97 16.34
CA GLY A 195 -0.70 -34.14 15.78
C GLY A 195 -0.51 -34.12 14.27
N LEU A 196 -0.80 -33.02 13.59
CA LEU A 196 -0.50 -32.94 12.16
C LEU A 196 1.01 -32.87 11.91
N PRO A 197 1.54 -33.59 10.89
CA PRO A 197 2.91 -33.42 10.45
C PRO A 197 3.19 -31.96 10.08
N ALA A 198 4.35 -31.39 10.47
CA ALA A 198 4.68 -30.00 10.25
C ALA A 198 4.51 -29.50 8.80
N PRO A 199 4.94 -30.25 7.74
CA PRO A 199 4.70 -29.81 6.37
C PRO A 199 3.21 -29.70 6.02
N LEU A 200 2.39 -30.64 6.51
CA LEU A 200 0.94 -30.63 6.27
C LEU A 200 0.26 -29.48 7.02
N ALA A 201 0.58 -29.28 8.32
CA ALA A 201 0.04 -28.17 9.10
C ALA A 201 0.32 -26.81 8.44
N ARG A 202 1.56 -26.60 7.97
CA ARG A 202 1.96 -25.40 7.22
C ARG A 202 1.18 -25.23 5.92
N GLN A 203 1.04 -26.28 5.14
CA GLN A 203 0.28 -26.25 3.88
C GLN A 203 -1.18 -25.89 4.15
N LEU A 204 -1.83 -26.57 5.09
CA LEU A 204 -3.24 -26.33 5.43
C LEU A 204 -3.46 -24.88 5.90
N ALA A 205 -2.63 -24.36 6.79
CA ALA A 205 -2.74 -22.98 7.27
C ALA A 205 -2.67 -21.97 6.12
N ARG A 206 -1.69 -22.10 5.23
CA ARG A 206 -1.49 -21.19 4.10
C ARG A 206 -2.62 -21.27 3.08
N GLU A 207 -2.97 -22.49 2.65
CA GLU A 207 -4.04 -22.68 1.65
C GLU A 207 -5.42 -22.26 2.18
N THR A 208 -5.67 -22.44 3.49
CA THR A 208 -6.91 -21.96 4.12
C THR A 208 -6.99 -20.43 4.07
N ILE A 209 -5.92 -19.72 4.43
CA ILE A 209 -5.89 -18.26 4.39
C ILE A 209 -6.05 -17.74 2.96
N THR A 210 -5.28 -18.30 2.01
CA THR A 210 -5.32 -17.83 0.62
C THR A 210 -6.66 -18.16 -0.05
N GLY A 211 -7.20 -19.35 0.20
CA GLY A 211 -8.49 -19.76 -0.33
C GLY A 211 -9.66 -18.95 0.23
N ALA A 212 -9.68 -18.71 1.54
CA ALA A 212 -10.70 -17.88 2.18
C ALA A 212 -10.62 -16.42 1.71
N GLY A 213 -9.41 -15.86 1.55
CA GLY A 213 -9.22 -14.52 0.99
C GLY A 213 -9.67 -14.41 -0.47
N ALA A 214 -9.40 -15.43 -1.28
CA ALA A 214 -9.87 -15.48 -2.68
C ALA A 214 -11.40 -15.59 -2.76
N LEU A 215 -12.00 -16.40 -1.89
CA LEU A 215 -13.47 -16.53 -1.82
C LEU A 215 -14.12 -15.20 -1.39
N LEU A 216 -13.56 -14.55 -0.36
CA LEU A 216 -14.03 -13.22 0.08
C LEU A 216 -13.93 -12.16 -1.03
N ALA A 217 -12.88 -12.22 -1.86
CA ALA A 217 -12.70 -11.29 -2.98
C ALA A 217 -13.64 -11.56 -4.17
N ALA A 218 -14.13 -12.80 -4.32
CA ALA A 218 -15.00 -13.21 -5.41
C ALA A 218 -16.50 -13.15 -5.06
N ALA A 219 -16.83 -13.08 -3.77
CA ALA A 219 -18.20 -13.07 -3.27
C ALA A 219 -18.73 -11.64 -3.13
N ASP A 220 -20.02 -11.45 -3.39
CA ASP A 220 -20.76 -10.20 -3.13
C ASP A 220 -21.33 -10.17 -1.70
N GLU A 221 -21.35 -11.31 -1.01
CA GLU A 221 -21.89 -11.47 0.33
C GLU A 221 -20.94 -10.85 1.39
N ASP A 222 -21.54 -10.38 2.47
CA ASP A 222 -20.77 -9.93 3.63
C ASP A 222 -19.94 -11.06 4.27
N ALA A 223 -18.78 -10.73 4.81
CA ALA A 223 -17.90 -11.69 5.50
C ALA A 223 -18.63 -12.48 6.62
N ALA A 224 -19.62 -11.86 7.27
CA ALA A 224 -20.43 -12.49 8.29
C ALA A 224 -21.34 -13.60 7.69
N ASP A 225 -21.83 -13.39 6.47
CA ASP A 225 -22.68 -14.38 5.76
C ASP A 225 -21.84 -15.55 5.29
N LEU A 226 -20.67 -15.29 4.69
CA LEU A 226 -19.72 -16.32 4.32
C LEU A 226 -19.32 -17.19 5.53
N ARG A 227 -19.05 -16.56 6.68
CA ARG A 227 -18.77 -17.29 7.93
C ARG A 227 -19.96 -18.17 8.35
N ARG A 228 -21.19 -17.66 8.28
CA ARG A 228 -22.40 -18.43 8.61
C ARG A 228 -22.59 -19.61 7.67
N ALA A 229 -22.33 -19.42 6.39
CA ALA A 229 -22.50 -20.47 5.36
C ALA A 229 -21.62 -21.72 5.62
N VAL A 230 -20.45 -21.54 6.25
CA VAL A 230 -19.53 -22.63 6.61
C VAL A 230 -19.69 -23.13 8.05
N THR A 231 -20.75 -22.69 8.77
CA THR A 231 -21.00 -23.00 10.17
C THR A 231 -22.30 -23.81 10.35
N SER A 232 -22.19 -25.13 10.31
CA SER A 232 -23.34 -26.00 10.57
C SER A 232 -23.63 -26.10 12.07
N PRO A 233 -24.92 -26.20 12.50
CA PRO A 233 -25.30 -26.44 13.88
C PRO A 233 -24.67 -27.72 14.44
N GLY A 234 -24.05 -27.63 15.63
CA GLY A 234 -23.36 -28.74 16.29
C GLY A 234 -22.06 -29.19 15.62
N GLY A 235 -21.61 -28.49 14.54
CA GLY A 235 -20.40 -28.83 13.82
C GLY A 235 -19.11 -28.31 14.46
N THR A 236 -17.97 -28.75 13.92
CA THR A 236 -16.62 -28.37 14.37
C THR A 236 -16.38 -26.87 14.25
N THR A 237 -16.88 -26.26 13.18
CA THR A 237 -16.75 -24.80 12.98
C THR A 237 -17.49 -24.03 14.07
N GLN A 238 -18.70 -24.45 14.44
CA GLN A 238 -19.43 -23.79 15.53
C GLN A 238 -18.69 -23.91 16.87
N ALA A 239 -18.13 -25.08 17.17
CA ALA A 239 -17.35 -25.29 18.39
C ALA A 239 -16.11 -24.36 18.44
N ALA A 240 -15.37 -24.25 17.35
CA ALA A 240 -14.23 -23.37 17.26
C ALA A 240 -14.63 -21.88 17.38
N LEU A 241 -15.69 -21.46 16.65
CA LEU A 241 -16.17 -20.07 16.69
C LEU A 241 -16.71 -19.68 18.08
N SER A 242 -17.25 -20.60 18.88
CA SER A 242 -17.67 -20.29 20.25
C SER A 242 -16.50 -19.84 21.14
N VAL A 243 -15.29 -20.33 20.89
CA VAL A 243 -14.06 -19.88 21.55
C VAL A 243 -13.58 -18.57 20.97
N LEU A 244 -13.44 -18.49 19.64
CA LEU A 244 -12.86 -17.32 18.97
C LEU A 244 -13.73 -16.07 19.07
N MET A 245 -15.05 -16.22 19.21
CA MET A 245 -16.01 -15.12 19.32
C MET A 245 -16.42 -14.81 20.77
N ALA A 246 -15.80 -15.42 21.77
CA ALA A 246 -16.02 -15.05 23.17
C ALA A 246 -15.67 -13.56 23.39
N ASP A 247 -16.33 -12.91 24.36
CA ASP A 247 -16.21 -11.46 24.59
C ASP A 247 -14.77 -10.99 24.87
N ASP A 248 -13.96 -11.85 25.48
CA ASP A 248 -12.56 -11.60 25.82
C ASP A 248 -11.56 -12.13 24.79
N ALA A 249 -12.06 -12.70 23.66
CA ALA A 249 -11.24 -13.29 22.59
C ALA A 249 -11.01 -12.31 21.42
N TRP A 250 -11.17 -12.79 20.17
CA TRP A 250 -10.86 -12.03 18.98
C TRP A 250 -11.55 -10.68 18.85
N PRO A 251 -12.85 -10.52 19.14
CA PRO A 251 -13.50 -9.22 19.00
C PRO A 251 -12.77 -8.13 19.80
N ARG A 252 -12.47 -8.42 21.06
CA ARG A 252 -11.76 -7.48 21.96
C ARG A 252 -10.30 -7.29 21.54
N ALA A 253 -9.60 -8.38 21.23
CA ALA A 253 -8.18 -8.33 20.84
C ALA A 253 -7.98 -7.51 19.56
N VAL A 254 -8.79 -7.75 18.53
CA VAL A 254 -8.73 -7.01 17.27
C VAL A 254 -9.06 -5.52 17.47
N GLN A 255 -10.12 -5.21 18.24
CA GLN A 255 -10.46 -3.81 18.55
C GLN A 255 -9.33 -3.08 19.27
N GLN A 256 -8.68 -3.74 20.23
CA GLN A 256 -7.56 -3.15 20.97
C GLN A 256 -6.33 -2.98 20.06
N ALA A 257 -5.98 -3.99 19.27
CA ALA A 257 -4.86 -3.93 18.33
C ALA A 257 -5.02 -2.77 17.33
N ILE A 258 -6.21 -2.59 16.75
CA ILE A 258 -6.49 -1.49 15.84
C ILE A 258 -6.40 -0.13 16.54
N ARG A 259 -6.89 0.00 17.78
CA ARG A 259 -6.75 1.24 18.56
C ARG A 259 -5.30 1.60 18.81
N GLU A 260 -4.49 0.64 19.26
CA GLU A 260 -3.06 0.86 19.52
C GLU A 260 -2.29 1.23 18.25
N ALA A 261 -2.55 0.51 17.15
CA ALA A 261 -1.93 0.81 15.85
C ALA A 261 -2.33 2.20 15.34
N THR A 262 -3.59 2.59 15.49
CA THR A 262 -4.09 3.93 15.11
C THR A 262 -3.43 5.02 15.97
N ALA A 263 -3.35 4.82 17.29
CA ALA A 263 -2.69 5.75 18.20
C ALA A 263 -1.19 5.90 17.85
N ARG A 264 -0.54 4.79 17.52
CA ARG A 264 0.86 4.81 17.10
C ARG A 264 1.06 5.53 15.76
N SER A 265 0.16 5.34 14.80
CA SER A 265 0.20 6.06 13.51
C SER A 265 0.13 7.57 13.75
N ARG A 266 -0.80 8.05 14.58
CA ARG A 266 -0.92 9.47 14.95
C ARG A 266 0.33 10.00 15.62
N ALA A 267 0.94 9.24 16.51
CA ALA A 267 2.18 9.64 17.21
C ALA A 267 3.40 9.70 16.27
N LEU A 268 3.35 9.07 15.11
CA LEU A 268 4.39 9.12 14.08
C LEU A 268 4.14 10.21 13.02
N ALA A 269 2.98 10.84 13.03
CA ALA A 269 2.61 11.89 12.06
C ALA A 269 3.43 13.17 12.31
N THR A 270 4.08 13.69 11.23
CA THR A 270 4.90 14.92 11.23
C THR A 270 4.63 15.74 9.96
#